data_ee03900a4bad66311de8e0db53fe1a78
#
_entry.id   ee03900a4bad66311de8e0db53fe1a78
#
_cell.length_a   1.000
_cell.length_b   1.000
_cell.length_c   1.000
_cell.angle_alpha   90.00
_cell.angle_beta   90.00
_cell.angle_gamma   90.00
#
_symmetry.space_group_name_H-M   'P 1'
#
loop_
_entity.id
_entity.type
_entity.pdbx_description
1 polymer ?
#
loop_
_entity_poly.entity_id
_entity_poly.type
_entity_poly.pdbx_seq_one_letter_code
_entity_poly.pdbx_strand_id
1 'polypeptide(L)'
;MVAGCAPLSGPEAHSGVRISTNTPQGVRAQQVMDMLNSDWPIGEVSVKTLAAPDMVDPIETTMESLWWDRPYTLTGVEIGAGVARLQLLTSFGARQDIELRTNDQTFVTRLVSTTQKPLINSWEDIDIALGATGARYSYQVSKVDDGRCEKVAGTNTAESLPLASIFKTYVLFAVKDAVSAGALRWDDTLTITTETKKLGSSGFDKFPSGSRITVRQAAGKMISTSDNMATDLLIERLGTPAVERALIRAGHHDPASMTPFPTMRELFAVGWGNPDVRDQWKTASPAGRAELLKAASARPYEPDPHRTHSPGSAYGAEWYGSAEDICRVHARLQHNAVGAAAPVREIMSEIPGIDLDRSQWPYIGAKAGNLPGDLTFSWYAVDRTGQAWVVSFQLNWPRYH
;
A
#
# COMPACT_ATOMS: atom_id res chain seq x y z
N MET A 1 9.30 -30.69 -33.34
CA MET A 1 8.57 -29.47 -33.73
C MET A 1 8.49 -28.59 -32.48
N VAL A 2 9.29 -27.54 -32.44
CA VAL A 2 9.34 -26.58 -31.32
C VAL A 2 8.39 -25.45 -31.70
N ALA A 3 7.27 -25.33 -30.98
CA ALA A 3 6.36 -24.21 -31.15
C ALA A 3 6.98 -22.96 -30.48
N GLY A 4 7.38 -22.00 -31.30
CA GLY A 4 7.86 -20.71 -30.84
C GLY A 4 6.71 -19.90 -30.23
N CYS A 5 6.85 -19.48 -28.97
CA CYS A 5 6.05 -18.43 -28.38
C CYS A 5 6.40 -17.10 -29.04
N ALA A 6 5.46 -16.52 -29.78
CA ALA A 6 5.57 -15.14 -30.23
C ALA A 6 5.43 -14.20 -29.02
N PRO A 7 6.21 -13.11 -28.92
CA PRO A 7 6.01 -12.11 -27.90
C PRO A 7 4.69 -11.40 -28.12
N LEU A 8 3.90 -11.26 -27.07
CA LEU A 8 2.72 -10.40 -27.04
C LEU A 8 3.18 -8.95 -27.20
N SER A 9 3.08 -8.42 -28.42
CA SER A 9 3.21 -7.00 -28.68
C SER A 9 2.03 -6.29 -28.02
N GLY A 10 2.32 -5.56 -26.93
CA GLY A 10 1.38 -4.58 -26.40
C GLY A 10 1.06 -3.51 -27.45
N PRO A 11 -0.08 -2.81 -27.35
CA PRO A 11 -0.44 -1.79 -28.32
C PRO A 11 0.59 -0.65 -28.28
N GLU A 12 1.35 -0.48 -29.36
CA GLU A 12 2.15 0.73 -29.61
C GLU A 12 1.17 1.88 -29.86
N ALA A 13 0.82 2.61 -28.79
CA ALA A 13 0.07 3.86 -28.89
C ALA A 13 1.03 4.98 -29.31
N HIS A 14 1.42 5.04 -30.56
CA HIS A 14 1.99 6.27 -31.12
C HIS A 14 0.89 7.31 -31.27
N SER A 15 0.68 8.14 -30.25
CA SER A 15 -0.10 9.37 -30.43
C SER A 15 0.73 10.28 -31.34
N GLY A 16 0.15 10.75 -32.43
CA GLY A 16 0.82 11.68 -33.35
C GLY A 16 1.02 13.09 -32.75
N VAL A 17 0.77 13.27 -31.47
CA VAL A 17 0.90 14.55 -30.74
C VAL A 17 2.37 14.83 -30.48
N ARG A 18 2.83 16.04 -30.82
CA ARG A 18 4.19 16.50 -30.58
C ARG A 18 4.17 17.85 -29.87
N ILE A 19 5.13 18.08 -28.99
CA ILE A 19 5.34 19.37 -28.34
C ILE A 19 6.09 20.28 -29.30
N SER A 20 5.53 21.46 -29.59
CA SER A 20 6.24 22.48 -30.33
C SER A 20 7.23 23.22 -29.42
N THR A 21 8.50 23.16 -29.76
CA THR A 21 9.58 23.82 -29.01
C THR A 21 9.89 25.24 -29.52
N ASN A 22 8.98 25.82 -30.28
CA ASN A 22 9.15 27.20 -30.83
C ASN A 22 8.93 28.29 -29.78
N THR A 23 8.53 27.93 -28.57
CA THR A 23 8.33 28.84 -27.46
C THR A 23 9.09 28.37 -26.22
N PRO A 24 9.46 29.24 -25.29
CA PRO A 24 10.10 28.84 -24.04
C PRO A 24 9.29 27.82 -23.25
N GLN A 25 7.95 27.94 -23.21
CA GLN A 25 7.05 27.02 -22.54
C GLN A 25 7.07 25.65 -23.20
N GLY A 26 7.12 25.59 -24.54
CA GLY A 26 7.23 24.35 -25.27
C GLY A 26 8.59 23.64 -25.05
N VAL A 27 9.67 24.41 -24.97
CA VAL A 27 10.99 23.84 -24.61
C VAL A 27 10.95 23.24 -23.20
N ARG A 28 10.34 23.91 -22.24
CA ARG A 28 10.22 23.39 -20.87
C ARG A 28 9.28 22.18 -20.77
N ALA A 29 8.18 22.22 -21.51
CA ALA A 29 7.28 21.08 -21.61
C ALA A 29 7.98 19.82 -22.19
N GLN A 30 8.78 20.00 -23.25
CA GLN A 30 9.59 18.91 -23.80
C GLN A 30 10.61 18.41 -22.79
N GLN A 31 11.31 19.31 -22.08
CA GLN A 31 12.27 18.94 -21.04
C GLN A 31 11.61 18.13 -19.93
N VAL A 32 10.40 18.48 -19.49
CA VAL A 32 9.63 17.70 -18.50
C VAL A 32 9.35 16.30 -19.06
N MET A 33 8.88 16.18 -20.29
CA MET A 33 8.62 14.87 -20.90
C MET A 33 9.88 13.99 -21.01
N ASP A 34 10.99 14.59 -21.41
CA ASP A 34 12.27 13.87 -21.55
C ASP A 34 12.77 13.37 -20.17
N MET A 35 12.64 14.21 -19.14
CA MET A 35 13.00 13.84 -17.77
C MET A 35 12.08 12.73 -17.21
N LEU A 36 10.75 12.83 -17.42
CA LEU A 36 9.80 11.83 -16.95
C LEU A 36 10.02 10.46 -17.64
N ASN A 37 10.42 10.44 -18.91
CA ASN A 37 10.65 9.21 -19.65
C ASN A 37 12.14 8.74 -19.64
N SER A 38 12.99 9.42 -18.88
CA SER A 38 14.39 9.05 -18.73
C SER A 38 14.55 7.78 -17.89
N ASP A 39 15.52 6.94 -18.23
CA ASP A 39 15.95 5.81 -17.41
C ASP A 39 16.73 6.26 -16.14
N TRP A 40 17.18 7.52 -16.12
CA TRP A 40 17.90 8.07 -15.00
C TRP A 40 16.95 8.68 -13.97
N PRO A 41 17.13 8.40 -12.67
CA PRO A 41 16.32 9.00 -11.62
C PRO A 41 16.37 10.53 -11.69
N ILE A 42 15.23 11.14 -11.42
CA ILE A 42 15.11 12.58 -11.26
C ILE A 42 15.82 12.97 -9.94
N GLY A 43 16.57 14.05 -9.97
CA GLY A 43 17.24 14.57 -8.79
C GLY A 43 17.55 16.04 -8.94
N GLU A 44 17.98 16.66 -7.83
CA GLU A 44 18.22 18.09 -7.67
C GLU A 44 19.00 18.70 -8.85
N VAL A 45 20.05 18.02 -9.34
CA VAL A 45 20.91 18.52 -10.42
C VAL A 45 20.13 18.66 -11.74
N SER A 46 19.29 17.69 -12.06
CA SER A 46 18.46 17.73 -13.28
C SER A 46 17.35 18.80 -13.16
N VAL A 47 16.72 18.89 -11.98
CA VAL A 47 15.63 19.83 -11.72
C VAL A 47 16.13 21.29 -11.68
N LYS A 48 17.36 21.57 -11.22
CA LYS A 48 17.97 22.90 -11.29
C LYS A 48 18.10 23.44 -12.73
N THR A 49 18.13 22.60 -13.72
CA THR A 49 18.12 23.04 -15.13
C THR A 49 16.73 23.47 -15.62
N LEU A 50 15.69 23.06 -14.93
CA LEU A 50 14.27 23.27 -15.25
C LEU A 50 13.63 24.37 -14.40
N ALA A 51 13.79 24.29 -13.09
CA ALA A 51 13.06 25.04 -12.09
C ALA A 51 13.72 26.38 -11.73
N ALA A 52 12.92 27.36 -11.30
CA ALA A 52 13.44 28.55 -10.63
C ALA A 52 14.14 28.15 -9.31
N PRO A 53 15.18 28.88 -8.86
CA PRO A 53 15.98 28.47 -7.72
C PRO A 53 15.20 28.17 -6.42
N ASP A 54 14.13 28.91 -6.18
CA ASP A 54 13.23 28.80 -5.01
C ASP A 54 12.16 27.69 -5.19
N MET A 55 12.08 27.09 -6.38
CA MET A 55 11.09 26.06 -6.73
C MET A 55 11.73 24.69 -6.99
N VAL A 56 13.03 24.51 -6.76
CA VAL A 56 13.73 23.25 -7.04
C VAL A 56 13.14 22.12 -6.22
N ASP A 57 13.08 22.24 -4.89
CA ASP A 57 12.61 21.18 -4.01
C ASP A 57 11.13 20.76 -4.25
N PRO A 58 10.16 21.71 -4.39
CA PRO A 58 8.78 21.35 -4.69
C PRO A 58 8.62 20.66 -6.05
N ILE A 59 9.37 21.11 -7.07
CA ILE A 59 9.30 20.53 -8.41
C ILE A 59 9.99 19.19 -8.45
N GLU A 60 11.14 19.00 -7.77
CA GLU A 60 11.82 17.74 -7.62
C GLU A 60 10.87 16.70 -7.01
N THR A 61 10.27 16.99 -5.85
CA THR A 61 9.32 16.11 -5.19
C THR A 61 8.17 15.68 -6.12
N THR A 62 7.63 16.62 -6.88
CA THR A 62 6.55 16.33 -7.83
C THR A 62 7.05 15.45 -8.98
N MET A 63 8.17 15.79 -9.58
CA MET A 63 8.74 15.06 -10.71
C MET A 63 9.20 13.66 -10.32
N GLU A 64 9.80 13.49 -9.13
CA GLU A 64 10.16 12.17 -8.60
C GLU A 64 8.93 11.27 -8.43
N SER A 65 7.83 11.80 -7.88
CA SER A 65 6.60 11.04 -7.72
C SER A 65 6.01 10.58 -9.06
N LEU A 66 6.10 11.43 -10.09
CA LEU A 66 5.63 11.13 -11.43
C LEU A 66 6.53 10.12 -12.16
N TRP A 67 7.83 10.21 -11.95
CA TRP A 67 8.81 9.38 -12.67
C TRP A 67 8.58 7.86 -12.52
N TRP A 68 7.93 7.43 -11.43
CA TRP A 68 7.60 6.03 -11.19
C TRP A 68 6.51 5.48 -12.11
N ASP A 69 5.67 6.35 -12.69
CA ASP A 69 4.54 5.98 -13.56
C ASP A 69 4.92 5.90 -15.05
N ARG A 70 6.21 6.07 -15.36
CA ARG A 70 6.74 6.02 -16.74
C ARG A 70 6.65 4.63 -17.37
N PRO A 71 6.69 4.50 -18.72
CA PRO A 71 6.75 5.60 -19.67
C PRO A 71 5.42 6.32 -19.84
N TYR A 72 5.52 7.62 -20.04
CA TYR A 72 4.37 8.47 -20.36
C TYR A 72 4.18 8.61 -21.86
N THR A 73 2.95 8.50 -22.32
CA THR A 73 2.55 8.83 -23.69
C THR A 73 1.83 10.18 -23.71
N LEU A 74 2.32 11.12 -24.53
CA LEU A 74 1.67 12.40 -24.72
C LEU A 74 0.41 12.23 -25.57
N THR A 75 -0.77 12.60 -25.03
CA THR A 75 -2.06 12.51 -25.71
C THR A 75 -2.62 13.86 -26.12
N GLY A 76 -2.15 14.95 -25.52
CA GLY A 76 -2.52 16.31 -25.85
C GLY A 76 -1.53 17.32 -25.29
N VAL A 77 -1.44 18.48 -25.93
CA VAL A 77 -0.61 19.61 -25.46
C VAL A 77 -1.25 20.93 -25.81
N GLU A 78 -1.26 21.85 -24.84
CA GLU A 78 -1.66 23.23 -25.01
C GLU A 78 -0.53 24.13 -24.54
N ILE A 79 -0.09 25.09 -25.39
CA ILE A 79 0.96 26.04 -25.07
C ILE A 79 0.41 27.45 -25.20
N GLY A 80 0.46 28.18 -24.10
CA GLY A 80 0.04 29.57 -24.01
C GLY A 80 1.14 30.49 -23.45
N ALA A 81 0.82 31.77 -23.27
CA ALA A 81 1.74 32.72 -22.68
C ALA A 81 2.04 32.37 -21.22
N GLY A 82 3.28 31.97 -20.92
CA GLY A 82 3.74 31.64 -19.59
C GLY A 82 3.24 30.29 -19.06
N VAL A 83 2.49 29.50 -19.85
CA VAL A 83 1.93 28.21 -19.38
C VAL A 83 2.01 27.15 -20.49
N ALA A 84 2.28 25.91 -20.09
CA ALA A 84 2.03 24.72 -20.92
C ALA A 84 1.23 23.69 -20.13
N ARG A 85 0.32 23.01 -20.82
CA ARG A 85 -0.47 21.88 -20.29
C ARG A 85 -0.21 20.67 -21.15
N LEU A 86 0.16 19.58 -20.49
CA LEU A 86 0.40 18.27 -21.09
C LEU A 86 -0.70 17.33 -20.63
N GLN A 87 -1.33 16.65 -21.57
CA GLN A 87 -2.24 15.53 -21.30
C GLN A 87 -1.46 14.24 -21.57
N LEU A 88 -1.34 13.43 -20.55
CA LEU A 88 -0.49 12.24 -20.55
C LEU A 88 -1.28 10.97 -20.26
N LEU A 89 -0.76 9.88 -20.76
CA LEU A 89 -1.17 8.54 -20.37
C LEU A 89 0.03 7.86 -19.70
N THR A 90 -0.15 7.33 -18.48
CA THR A 90 0.88 6.58 -17.75
C THR A 90 1.09 5.20 -18.36
N SER A 91 2.16 4.50 -17.98
CA SER A 91 2.44 3.13 -18.38
C SER A 91 1.31 2.14 -18.10
N PHE A 92 0.47 2.42 -17.13
CA PHE A 92 -0.69 1.60 -16.73
C PHE A 92 -2.03 2.20 -17.15
N GLY A 93 -2.04 3.19 -18.07
CA GLY A 93 -3.25 3.71 -18.69
C GLY A 93 -4.01 4.78 -17.92
N ALA A 94 -3.49 5.28 -16.80
CA ALA A 94 -4.11 6.41 -16.10
C ALA A 94 -3.89 7.72 -16.89
N ARG A 95 -4.93 8.56 -16.94
CA ARG A 95 -4.84 9.88 -17.55
C ARG A 95 -4.34 10.90 -16.53
N GLN A 96 -3.34 11.67 -16.92
CA GLN A 96 -2.70 12.65 -16.08
C GLN A 96 -2.47 13.96 -16.81
N ASP A 97 -2.84 15.06 -16.19
CA ASP A 97 -2.59 16.40 -16.72
C ASP A 97 -1.44 17.02 -15.93
N ILE A 98 -0.48 17.61 -16.64
CA ILE A 98 0.60 18.42 -16.06
C ILE A 98 0.44 19.86 -16.53
N GLU A 99 0.29 20.80 -15.60
CA GLU A 99 0.39 22.23 -15.87
C GLU A 99 1.74 22.75 -15.36
N LEU A 100 2.52 23.35 -16.24
CA LEU A 100 3.73 24.08 -15.86
C LEU A 100 3.59 25.56 -16.19
N ARG A 101 4.16 26.44 -15.35
CA ARG A 101 4.26 27.88 -15.57
C ARG A 101 5.70 28.31 -15.55
N THR A 102 6.04 29.28 -16.41
CA THR A 102 7.39 29.82 -16.52
C THR A 102 7.41 31.31 -16.17
N ASN A 103 8.53 31.78 -15.65
CA ASN A 103 8.83 33.21 -15.50
C ASN A 103 9.45 33.78 -16.80
N ASP A 104 9.76 35.10 -16.79
CA ASP A 104 10.39 35.80 -17.91
C ASP A 104 11.80 35.25 -18.24
N GLN A 105 12.47 34.62 -17.28
CA GLN A 105 13.75 33.98 -17.48
C GLN A 105 13.61 32.51 -17.97
N THR A 106 12.40 32.08 -18.31
CA THR A 106 12.07 30.76 -18.81
C THR A 106 12.22 29.60 -17.83
N PHE A 107 12.47 29.86 -16.54
CA PHE A 107 12.45 28.84 -15.52
C PHE A 107 11.02 28.47 -15.13
N VAL A 108 10.80 27.18 -14.82
CA VAL A 108 9.52 26.71 -14.28
C VAL A 108 9.36 27.19 -12.85
N THR A 109 8.30 27.96 -12.60
CA THR A 109 7.93 28.49 -11.29
C THR A 109 6.77 27.75 -10.63
N ARG A 110 6.11 26.86 -11.37
CA ARG A 110 5.05 26.00 -10.89
C ARG A 110 4.95 24.77 -11.78
N LEU A 111 4.86 23.62 -11.17
CA LEU A 111 4.54 22.36 -11.83
C LEU A 111 3.50 21.65 -10.96
N VAL A 112 2.33 21.38 -11.54
CA VAL A 112 1.22 20.70 -10.87
C VAL A 112 0.78 19.54 -11.72
N SER A 113 0.62 18.40 -11.08
CA SER A 113 0.05 17.22 -11.69
C SER A 113 -1.35 16.95 -11.14
N THR A 114 -2.25 16.53 -12.02
CA THR A 114 -3.62 16.16 -11.67
C THR A 114 -3.98 14.87 -12.38
N THR A 115 -4.25 13.83 -11.62
CA THR A 115 -4.78 12.58 -12.18
C THR A 115 -6.26 12.73 -12.46
N GLN A 116 -6.68 12.44 -13.70
CA GLN A 116 -8.09 12.44 -14.05
C GLN A 116 -8.76 11.23 -13.42
N LYS A 117 -9.79 11.48 -12.61
CA LYS A 117 -10.58 10.41 -12.02
C LYS A 117 -11.39 9.71 -13.11
N PRO A 118 -11.35 8.37 -13.19
CA PRO A 118 -12.22 7.64 -14.10
C PRO A 118 -13.68 7.87 -13.72
N LEU A 119 -14.55 7.93 -14.72
CA LEU A 119 -16.00 7.95 -14.49
C LEU A 119 -16.43 6.52 -14.16
N ILE A 120 -16.92 6.32 -12.94
CA ILE A 120 -17.38 5.03 -12.44
C ILE A 120 -18.90 5.12 -12.27
N ASN A 121 -19.65 4.38 -13.11
CA ASN A 121 -21.11 4.30 -13.07
C ASN A 121 -21.60 2.86 -12.91
N SER A 122 -20.72 1.88 -13.05
CA SER A 122 -21.02 0.45 -12.96
C SER A 122 -19.87 -0.33 -12.32
N TRP A 123 -20.12 -1.57 -11.95
CA TRP A 123 -19.09 -2.48 -11.50
C TRP A 123 -18.08 -2.82 -12.61
N GLU A 124 -18.53 -2.83 -13.86
CA GLU A 124 -17.67 -3.04 -15.03
C GLU A 124 -16.67 -1.88 -15.20
N ASP A 125 -17.09 -0.63 -14.94
CA ASP A 125 -16.16 0.51 -14.97
C ASP A 125 -15.05 0.37 -13.91
N ILE A 126 -15.35 -0.23 -12.76
CA ILE A 126 -14.34 -0.54 -11.73
C ILE A 126 -13.36 -1.58 -12.27
N ASP A 127 -13.84 -2.66 -12.89
CA ASP A 127 -12.99 -3.69 -13.48
C ASP A 127 -12.08 -3.11 -14.57
N ILE A 128 -12.64 -2.27 -15.44
CA ILE A 128 -11.86 -1.57 -16.49
C ILE A 128 -10.79 -0.69 -15.86
N ALA A 129 -11.16 0.12 -14.84
CA ALA A 129 -10.21 1.03 -14.19
C ALA A 129 -9.09 0.28 -13.44
N LEU A 130 -9.42 -0.79 -12.73
CA LEU A 130 -8.43 -1.62 -12.04
C LEU A 130 -7.55 -2.40 -13.03
N GLY A 131 -8.14 -2.97 -14.07
CA GLY A 131 -7.42 -3.67 -15.13
C GLY A 131 -6.44 -2.76 -15.89
N ALA A 132 -6.81 -1.49 -16.10
CA ALA A 132 -5.95 -0.50 -16.73
C ALA A 132 -4.68 -0.17 -15.92
N THR A 133 -4.63 -0.51 -14.63
CA THR A 133 -3.42 -0.32 -13.80
C THR A 133 -2.29 -1.28 -14.16
N GLY A 134 -2.56 -2.32 -14.93
CA GLY A 134 -1.59 -3.39 -15.23
C GLY A 134 -1.27 -4.31 -14.04
N ALA A 135 -1.89 -4.10 -12.89
CA ALA A 135 -1.75 -4.95 -11.71
C ALA A 135 -2.57 -6.24 -11.84
N ARG A 136 -2.15 -7.29 -11.16
CA ARG A 136 -3.10 -8.30 -10.70
C ARG A 136 -3.99 -7.64 -9.65
N TYR A 137 -5.28 -7.80 -9.74
CA TYR A 137 -6.18 -7.12 -8.83
C TYR A 137 -7.32 -8.01 -8.32
N SER A 138 -7.83 -7.65 -7.17
CA SER A 138 -9.06 -8.16 -6.60
C SER A 138 -9.81 -7.02 -5.93
N TYR A 139 -11.12 -7.01 -6.03
CA TYR A 139 -11.95 -6.17 -5.17
C TYR A 139 -13.21 -6.91 -4.73
N GLN A 140 -13.77 -6.51 -3.61
CA GLN A 140 -15.02 -7.04 -3.12
C GLN A 140 -15.81 -5.98 -2.35
N VAL A 141 -17.10 -5.95 -2.61
CA VAL A 141 -18.11 -5.24 -1.82
C VAL A 141 -19.05 -6.28 -1.21
N SER A 142 -19.19 -6.25 0.10
CA SER A 142 -20.06 -7.19 0.83
C SER A 142 -20.94 -6.47 1.84
N LYS A 143 -22.15 -6.95 2.00
CA LYS A 143 -22.92 -6.73 3.22
C LYS A 143 -22.38 -7.63 4.33
N VAL A 144 -22.47 -7.15 5.56
CA VAL A 144 -22.16 -7.96 6.73
C VAL A 144 -23.40 -8.08 7.58
N ASP A 145 -23.82 -9.32 7.79
CA ASP A 145 -24.94 -9.67 8.64
C ASP A 145 -24.50 -10.74 9.66
N ASP A 146 -24.73 -10.50 10.93
CA ASP A 146 -24.32 -11.39 12.04
C ASP A 146 -22.85 -11.87 11.93
N GLY A 147 -21.94 -10.95 11.56
CA GLY A 147 -20.50 -11.25 11.39
C GLY A 147 -20.18 -12.12 10.17
N ARG A 148 -21.09 -12.28 9.23
CA ARG A 148 -20.92 -13.01 7.98
C ARG A 148 -20.96 -12.08 6.80
N CYS A 149 -20.13 -12.36 5.80
CA CYS A 149 -20.04 -11.60 4.55
C CYS A 149 -20.96 -12.19 3.49
N GLU A 150 -21.82 -11.35 2.94
CA GLU A 150 -22.60 -11.63 1.75
C GLU A 150 -22.08 -10.76 0.60
N LYS A 151 -21.48 -11.39 -0.41
CA LYS A 151 -20.91 -10.68 -1.56
C LYS A 151 -22.01 -10.02 -2.40
N VAL A 152 -21.85 -8.70 -2.63
CA VAL A 152 -22.71 -7.90 -3.50
C VAL A 152 -22.08 -7.72 -4.87
N ALA A 153 -20.79 -7.42 -4.91
CA ALA A 153 -20.01 -7.26 -6.12
C ALA A 153 -18.54 -7.63 -5.87
N GLY A 154 -17.80 -7.90 -6.93
CA GLY A 154 -16.36 -8.16 -6.83
C GLY A 154 -15.84 -9.04 -7.94
N THR A 155 -14.56 -8.87 -8.21
CA THR A 155 -13.78 -9.62 -9.19
C THR A 155 -12.58 -10.24 -8.52
N ASN A 156 -12.22 -11.47 -8.91
CA ASN A 156 -11.09 -12.23 -8.35
C ASN A 156 -11.14 -12.40 -6.82
N THR A 157 -12.35 -12.44 -6.23
CA THR A 157 -12.56 -12.32 -4.77
C THR A 157 -11.93 -13.43 -3.95
N ALA A 158 -11.74 -14.61 -4.54
CA ALA A 158 -11.09 -15.76 -3.90
C ALA A 158 -9.58 -15.85 -4.21
N GLU A 159 -9.04 -14.96 -5.07
CA GLU A 159 -7.63 -14.97 -5.41
C GLU A 159 -6.79 -14.49 -4.22
N SER A 160 -5.77 -15.28 -3.88
CA SER A 160 -4.82 -14.92 -2.83
C SER A 160 -3.80 -13.91 -3.37
N LEU A 161 -3.89 -12.69 -2.91
CA LEU A 161 -2.99 -11.58 -3.25
C LEU A 161 -2.28 -11.04 -2.01
N PRO A 162 -1.18 -10.28 -2.18
CA PRO A 162 -0.53 -9.61 -1.07
C PRO A 162 -1.50 -8.77 -0.25
N LEU A 163 -1.39 -8.88 1.07
CA LEU A 163 -2.18 -8.08 2.02
C LEU A 163 -1.47 -6.79 2.39
N ALA A 164 -0.16 -6.74 2.24
CA ALA A 164 0.65 -5.69 2.84
C ALA A 164 0.18 -5.45 4.29
N SER A 165 0.08 -4.21 4.74
CA SER A 165 -0.30 -3.92 6.14
C SER A 165 -1.75 -4.27 6.52
N ILE A 166 -2.59 -4.80 5.62
CA ILE A 166 -3.91 -5.30 6.03
C ILE A 166 -3.77 -6.51 6.98
N PHE A 167 -2.68 -7.28 6.92
CA PHE A 167 -2.43 -8.35 7.87
C PHE A 167 -2.51 -7.90 9.34
N LYS A 168 -2.26 -6.62 9.63
CA LYS A 168 -2.34 -6.04 10.97
C LYS A 168 -3.73 -6.12 11.58
N THR A 169 -4.78 -6.32 10.76
CA THR A 169 -6.12 -6.62 11.25
C THR A 169 -6.18 -7.98 11.97
N TYR A 170 -5.40 -8.97 11.54
CA TYR A 170 -5.28 -10.25 12.24
C TYR A 170 -4.50 -10.12 13.55
N VAL A 171 -3.49 -9.24 13.59
CA VAL A 171 -2.78 -8.93 14.85
C VAL A 171 -3.75 -8.25 15.83
N LEU A 172 -4.56 -7.28 15.37
CA LEU A 172 -5.58 -6.64 16.19
C LEU A 172 -6.65 -7.65 16.65
N PHE A 173 -7.00 -8.62 15.80
CA PHE A 173 -7.92 -9.69 16.17
C PHE A 173 -7.33 -10.57 17.27
N ALA A 174 -6.04 -10.91 17.21
CA ALA A 174 -5.35 -11.63 18.29
C ALA A 174 -5.30 -10.82 19.60
N VAL A 175 -5.08 -9.51 19.52
CA VAL A 175 -5.19 -8.59 20.68
C VAL A 175 -6.59 -8.63 21.27
N LYS A 176 -7.64 -8.48 20.43
CA LYS A 176 -9.05 -8.56 20.84
C LYS A 176 -9.34 -9.86 21.59
N ASP A 177 -8.88 -10.98 21.04
CA ASP A 177 -9.07 -12.30 21.63
C ASP A 177 -8.41 -12.43 23.00
N ALA A 178 -7.15 -11.98 23.10
CA ALA A 178 -6.38 -12.02 24.35
C ALA A 178 -7.02 -11.11 25.42
N VAL A 179 -7.49 -9.93 25.05
CA VAL A 179 -8.19 -9.01 25.96
C VAL A 179 -9.54 -9.59 26.39
N SER A 180 -10.29 -10.15 25.46
CA SER A 180 -11.61 -10.77 25.77
C SER A 180 -11.46 -11.98 26.68
N ALA A 181 -10.35 -12.71 26.60
CA ALA A 181 -10.02 -13.82 27.46
C ALA A 181 -9.38 -13.40 28.81
N GLY A 182 -9.15 -12.10 29.04
CA GLY A 182 -8.46 -11.60 30.23
C GLY A 182 -6.96 -11.91 30.31
N ALA A 183 -6.35 -12.41 29.22
CA ALA A 183 -4.93 -12.72 29.14
C ALA A 183 -4.06 -11.47 28.82
N LEU A 184 -4.69 -10.40 28.36
CA LEU A 184 -4.09 -9.12 28.06
C LEU A 184 -5.05 -8.00 28.48
N ARG A 185 -4.51 -6.84 28.80
CA ARG A 185 -5.29 -5.64 29.12
C ARG A 185 -4.86 -4.51 28.19
N TRP A 186 -5.79 -3.61 27.86
CA TRP A 186 -5.51 -2.42 27.05
C TRP A 186 -4.49 -1.47 27.68
N ASP A 187 -4.42 -1.45 29.02
CA ASP A 187 -3.50 -0.65 29.81
C ASP A 187 -2.17 -1.38 30.15
N ASP A 188 -2.00 -2.65 29.80
CA ASP A 188 -0.72 -3.34 29.87
C ASP A 188 0.32 -2.59 29.04
N THR A 189 1.56 -2.58 29.53
CA THR A 189 2.62 -1.79 28.90
C THR A 189 3.60 -2.64 28.11
N LEU A 190 4.02 -2.11 26.96
CA LEU A 190 5.05 -2.63 26.06
C LEU A 190 6.26 -1.72 26.16
N THR A 191 7.47 -2.27 26.05
CA THR A 191 8.72 -1.50 26.12
C THR A 191 9.31 -1.36 24.72
N ILE A 192 9.53 -0.12 24.28
CA ILE A 192 10.20 0.17 23.03
C ILE A 192 11.67 -0.24 23.14
N THR A 193 12.15 -1.07 22.22
CA THR A 193 13.54 -1.52 22.16
C THR A 193 14.31 -0.83 21.03
N THR A 194 15.63 -0.85 21.09
CA THR A 194 16.47 -0.34 20.00
C THR A 194 16.22 -1.10 18.69
N GLU A 195 15.99 -2.41 18.77
CA GLU A 195 15.76 -3.25 17.60
C GLU A 195 14.41 -2.96 16.94
N THR A 196 13.34 -2.80 17.73
CA THR A 196 12.03 -2.47 17.18
C THR A 196 12.00 -1.08 16.54
N LYS A 197 12.79 -0.13 17.02
CA LYS A 197 12.93 1.21 16.43
C LYS A 197 13.51 1.20 15.01
N LYS A 198 14.34 0.22 14.66
CA LYS A 198 14.94 0.10 13.31
C LYS A 198 13.92 -0.19 12.21
N LEU A 199 12.73 -0.63 12.57
CA LEU A 199 11.65 -0.91 11.60
C LEU A 199 10.99 0.36 11.04
N GLY A 200 11.32 1.50 11.59
CA GLY A 200 10.61 2.75 11.36
C GLY A 200 9.30 2.83 12.14
N SER A 201 9.00 4.00 12.60
CA SER A 201 7.78 4.30 13.34
C SER A 201 7.24 5.65 12.89
N SER A 202 5.96 5.69 12.58
CA SER A 202 5.23 6.91 12.26
C SER A 202 4.49 7.52 13.47
N GLY A 203 4.63 6.90 14.64
CA GLY A 203 3.93 7.34 15.85
C GLY A 203 4.81 7.44 17.09
N PHE A 204 5.91 6.68 17.15
CA PHE A 204 6.78 6.57 18.31
C PHE A 204 8.27 6.82 18.01
N ASP A 205 8.59 7.37 16.85
CA ASP A 205 9.96 7.68 16.42
C ASP A 205 10.71 8.57 17.40
N LYS A 206 10.02 9.51 18.06
CA LYS A 206 10.57 10.43 19.07
C LYS A 206 10.73 9.80 20.46
N PHE A 207 10.16 8.64 20.72
CA PHE A 207 10.28 7.98 22.00
C PHE A 207 11.65 7.30 22.13
N PRO A 208 12.43 7.55 23.21
CA PRO A 208 13.69 6.85 23.41
C PRO A 208 13.47 5.36 23.67
N SER A 209 14.50 4.54 23.38
CA SER A 209 14.51 3.14 23.80
C SER A 209 14.36 3.04 25.32
N GLY A 210 13.59 2.07 25.80
CA GLY A 210 13.19 1.92 27.19
C GLY A 210 11.88 2.62 27.53
N SER A 211 11.32 3.47 26.65
CA SER A 211 10.00 4.07 26.85
C SER A 211 8.92 2.99 26.90
N ARG A 212 7.88 3.25 27.70
CA ARG A 212 6.72 2.36 27.83
C ARG A 212 5.51 2.98 27.17
N ILE A 213 4.80 2.19 26.37
CA ILE A 213 3.53 2.52 25.72
C ILE A 213 2.49 1.47 26.09
N THR A 214 1.21 1.82 26.08
CA THR A 214 0.17 0.83 26.37
C THR A 214 -0.16 -0.02 25.15
N VAL A 215 -0.73 -1.22 25.36
CA VAL A 215 -1.29 -2.07 24.30
C VAL A 215 -2.25 -1.27 23.43
N ARG A 216 -3.13 -0.44 24.05
CA ARG A 216 -4.07 0.42 23.33
C ARG A 216 -3.36 1.44 22.42
N GLN A 217 -2.32 2.10 22.91
CA GLN A 217 -1.53 3.04 22.12
C GLN A 217 -0.83 2.34 20.95
N ALA A 218 -0.22 1.17 21.21
CA ALA A 218 0.41 0.39 20.16
C ALA A 218 -0.60 -0.08 19.11
N ALA A 219 -1.75 -0.63 19.51
CA ALA A 219 -2.81 -1.05 18.60
C ALA A 219 -3.39 0.12 17.80
N GLY A 220 -3.57 1.28 18.42
CA GLY A 220 -4.00 2.51 17.74
C GLY A 220 -3.03 2.90 16.63
N LYS A 221 -1.73 3.01 16.92
CA LYS A 221 -0.72 3.37 15.91
C LYS A 221 -0.48 2.29 14.86
N MET A 222 -0.54 1.01 15.25
CA MET A 222 -0.50 -0.10 14.29
C MET A 222 -1.59 0.01 13.21
N ILE A 223 -2.78 0.44 13.57
CA ILE A 223 -3.89 0.55 12.63
C ILE A 223 -3.90 1.92 11.94
N SER A 224 -3.90 3.02 12.70
CA SER A 224 -4.14 4.37 12.15
C SER A 224 -3.01 4.88 11.27
N THR A 225 -1.76 4.70 11.71
CA THR A 225 -0.57 5.11 10.95
C THR A 225 0.23 3.94 10.38
N SER A 226 -0.30 2.72 10.52
CA SER A 226 0.36 1.49 10.05
C SER A 226 1.75 1.26 10.67
N ASP A 227 1.96 1.68 11.92
CA ASP A 227 3.25 1.65 12.61
C ASP A 227 3.83 0.23 12.71
N ASN A 228 5.03 0.03 12.15
CA ASN A 228 5.66 -1.29 12.06
C ASN A 228 6.27 -1.70 13.41
N MET A 229 6.85 -0.75 14.15
CA MET A 229 7.40 -1.00 15.48
C MET A 229 6.29 -1.43 16.46
N ALA A 230 5.17 -0.70 16.48
CA ALA A 230 4.03 -1.06 17.31
C ALA A 230 3.47 -2.44 16.96
N THR A 231 3.51 -2.81 15.68
CA THR A 231 3.08 -4.13 15.21
C THR A 231 3.95 -5.23 15.84
N ASP A 232 5.27 -5.12 15.74
CA ASP A 232 6.16 -6.14 16.29
C ASP A 232 6.11 -6.20 17.82
N LEU A 233 5.99 -5.06 18.51
CA LEU A 233 5.78 -5.06 19.97
C LEU A 233 4.52 -5.85 20.38
N LEU A 234 3.44 -5.73 19.61
CA LEU A 234 2.21 -6.49 19.87
C LEU A 234 2.39 -7.98 19.53
N ILE A 235 3.04 -8.31 18.41
CA ILE A 235 3.32 -9.71 18.04
C ILE A 235 4.25 -10.35 19.08
N GLU A 236 5.30 -9.68 19.53
CA GLU A 236 6.20 -10.15 20.58
C GLU A 236 5.46 -10.41 21.90
N ARG A 237 4.53 -9.52 22.29
CA ARG A 237 3.72 -9.67 23.50
C ARG A 237 2.73 -10.83 23.44
N LEU A 238 2.17 -11.09 22.27
CA LEU A 238 1.18 -12.16 22.04
C LEU A 238 1.83 -13.52 21.73
N GLY A 239 2.98 -13.48 21.06
CA GLY A 239 3.59 -14.62 20.37
C GLY A 239 2.93 -14.87 19.01
N THR A 240 3.75 -15.24 18.00
CA THR A 240 3.27 -15.55 16.64
C THR A 240 2.19 -16.63 16.59
N PRO A 241 2.20 -17.69 17.45
CA PRO A 241 1.12 -18.67 17.47
C PRO A 241 -0.26 -18.07 17.83
N ALA A 242 -0.32 -16.94 18.52
CA ALA A 242 -1.60 -16.28 18.80
C ALA A 242 -2.16 -15.62 17.53
N VAL A 243 -1.30 -15.06 16.69
CA VAL A 243 -1.71 -14.48 15.39
C VAL A 243 -2.11 -15.59 14.42
N GLU A 244 -1.39 -16.72 14.40
CA GLU A 244 -1.77 -17.89 13.58
C GLU A 244 -3.16 -18.42 13.97
N ARG A 245 -3.45 -18.52 15.27
CA ARG A 245 -4.81 -18.87 15.73
C ARG A 245 -5.85 -17.83 15.32
N ALA A 246 -5.47 -16.53 15.30
CA ALA A 246 -6.36 -15.48 14.86
C ALA A 246 -6.71 -15.59 13.37
N LEU A 247 -5.76 -15.99 12.50
CA LEU A 247 -6.03 -16.29 11.09
C LEU A 247 -7.12 -17.37 10.95
N ILE A 248 -6.94 -18.50 11.67
CA ILE A 248 -7.89 -19.62 11.65
C ILE A 248 -9.27 -19.17 12.15
N ARG A 249 -9.32 -18.46 13.27
CA ARG A 249 -10.57 -17.98 13.88
C ARG A 249 -11.25 -16.90 13.04
N ALA A 250 -10.49 -16.06 12.36
CA ALA A 250 -11.01 -15.11 11.39
C ALA A 250 -11.56 -15.79 10.13
N GLY A 251 -11.27 -17.08 9.90
CA GLY A 251 -11.73 -17.85 8.76
C GLY A 251 -10.92 -17.59 7.50
N HIS A 252 -9.62 -17.34 7.65
CA HIS A 252 -8.71 -17.25 6.51
C HIS A 252 -8.75 -18.54 5.70
N HIS A 253 -8.79 -18.45 4.36
CA HIS A 253 -8.98 -19.61 3.49
C HIS A 253 -7.76 -20.56 3.50
N ASP A 254 -6.55 -19.99 3.64
CA ASP A 254 -5.29 -20.76 3.69
C ASP A 254 -4.35 -20.17 4.78
N PRO A 255 -4.61 -20.43 6.07
CA PRO A 255 -3.75 -19.95 7.15
C PRO A 255 -2.36 -20.60 7.11
N ALA A 256 -2.20 -21.77 6.46
CA ALA A 256 -0.92 -22.45 6.34
C ALA A 256 0.07 -21.70 5.45
N SER A 257 -0.40 -20.90 4.47
CA SER A 257 0.46 -20.08 3.62
C SER A 257 1.24 -19.00 4.40
N MET A 258 0.72 -18.61 5.57
CA MET A 258 1.34 -17.64 6.47
C MET A 258 1.90 -18.29 7.75
N THR A 259 2.13 -19.59 7.75
CA THR A 259 2.73 -20.35 8.88
C THR A 259 4.09 -20.89 8.47
N PRO A 260 5.18 -20.62 9.23
CA PRO A 260 5.23 -19.80 10.43
C PRO A 260 4.96 -18.32 10.14
N PHE A 261 4.19 -17.68 11.02
CA PHE A 261 3.82 -16.28 10.85
C PHE A 261 5.02 -15.36 11.09
N PRO A 262 5.50 -14.60 10.09
CA PRO A 262 6.64 -13.72 10.26
C PRO A 262 6.24 -12.42 10.99
N THR A 263 7.12 -11.94 11.87
CA THR A 263 7.07 -10.55 12.33
C THR A 263 7.40 -9.57 11.19
N MET A 264 7.15 -8.27 11.38
CA MET A 264 7.57 -7.26 10.41
C MET A 264 9.07 -7.32 10.13
N ARG A 265 9.87 -7.40 11.21
CA ARG A 265 11.33 -7.45 11.11
C ARG A 265 11.81 -8.67 10.33
N GLU A 266 11.25 -9.83 10.60
CA GLU A 266 11.60 -11.07 9.92
C GLU A 266 11.25 -11.02 8.43
N LEU A 267 10.03 -10.59 8.08
CA LEU A 267 9.64 -10.47 6.68
C LEU A 267 10.48 -9.44 5.94
N PHE A 268 10.76 -8.30 6.57
CA PHE A 268 11.61 -7.27 5.97
C PHE A 268 13.04 -7.76 5.77
N ALA A 269 13.59 -8.54 6.71
CA ALA A 269 14.90 -9.14 6.55
C ALA A 269 14.94 -10.16 5.39
N VAL A 270 13.86 -10.92 5.19
CA VAL A 270 13.74 -11.85 4.06
C VAL A 270 13.55 -11.10 2.73
N GLY A 271 12.66 -10.11 2.69
CA GLY A 271 12.30 -9.40 1.47
C GLY A 271 13.35 -8.40 0.98
N TRP A 272 14.01 -7.71 1.91
CA TRP A 272 14.85 -6.55 1.58
C TRP A 272 16.15 -6.45 2.38
N GLY A 273 16.43 -7.41 3.27
CA GLY A 273 17.60 -7.37 4.15
C GLY A 273 18.84 -8.07 3.56
N ASN A 274 19.97 -7.91 4.25
CA ASN A 274 21.20 -8.64 4.02
C ASN A 274 21.37 -9.78 5.04
N PRO A 275 21.83 -10.98 4.59
CA PRO A 275 22.07 -11.40 3.21
C PRO A 275 20.77 -11.57 2.40
N ASP A 276 20.89 -11.58 1.06
CA ASP A 276 19.76 -11.89 0.19
C ASP A 276 19.38 -13.38 0.31
N VAL A 277 18.17 -13.63 0.79
CA VAL A 277 17.63 -15.00 0.98
C VAL A 277 16.34 -15.21 0.19
N ARG A 278 15.95 -14.29 -0.69
CA ARG A 278 14.66 -14.29 -1.40
C ARG A 278 14.45 -15.54 -2.23
N ASP A 279 15.46 -16.00 -2.99
CA ASP A 279 15.35 -17.21 -3.79
C ASP A 279 15.25 -18.47 -2.93
N GLN A 280 15.94 -18.48 -1.79
CA GLN A 280 15.81 -19.56 -0.82
C GLN A 280 14.40 -19.57 -0.21
N TRP A 281 13.89 -18.40 0.18
CA TRP A 281 12.55 -18.24 0.73
C TRP A 281 11.47 -18.71 -0.26
N LYS A 282 11.59 -18.34 -1.53
CA LYS A 282 10.64 -18.67 -2.59
C LYS A 282 10.44 -20.18 -2.73
N THR A 283 11.51 -20.97 -2.57
CA THR A 283 11.50 -22.41 -2.77
C THR A 283 11.45 -23.20 -1.47
N ALA A 284 11.53 -22.55 -0.32
CA ALA A 284 11.58 -23.20 0.98
C ALA A 284 10.26 -23.89 1.37
N SER A 285 10.36 -25.06 1.96
CA SER A 285 9.26 -25.69 2.69
C SER A 285 8.88 -24.87 3.93
N PRO A 286 7.73 -25.09 4.57
CA PRO A 286 7.38 -24.42 5.83
C PRO A 286 8.47 -24.54 6.91
N ALA A 287 9.10 -25.70 7.05
CA ALA A 287 10.22 -25.89 7.97
C ALA A 287 11.44 -25.07 7.56
N GLY A 288 11.76 -25.02 6.26
CA GLY A 288 12.84 -24.17 5.73
C GLY A 288 12.58 -22.69 5.95
N ARG A 289 11.34 -22.23 5.79
CA ARG A 289 10.94 -20.85 6.12
C ARG A 289 11.11 -20.54 7.61
N ALA A 290 10.75 -21.48 8.50
CA ALA A 290 10.98 -21.32 9.93
C ALA A 290 12.46 -21.10 10.26
N GLU A 291 13.38 -21.86 9.65
CA GLU A 291 14.82 -21.67 9.84
C GLU A 291 15.31 -20.33 9.27
N LEU A 292 14.80 -19.89 8.13
CA LEU A 292 15.12 -18.57 7.56
C LEU A 292 14.64 -17.43 8.47
N LEU A 293 13.42 -17.50 9.02
CA LEU A 293 12.90 -16.51 9.98
C LEU A 293 13.73 -16.50 11.26
N LYS A 294 14.07 -17.66 11.80
CA LYS A 294 14.94 -17.79 12.96
C LYS A 294 16.32 -17.16 12.71
N ALA A 295 16.90 -17.40 11.54
CA ALA A 295 18.16 -16.77 11.14
C ALA A 295 18.04 -15.25 10.97
N ALA A 296 16.89 -14.75 10.48
CA ALA A 296 16.58 -13.33 10.39
C ALA A 296 16.44 -12.69 11.78
N SER A 297 15.73 -13.36 12.71
CA SER A 297 15.57 -12.89 14.09
C SER A 297 16.88 -12.83 14.89
N ALA A 298 17.86 -13.67 14.54
CA ALA A 298 19.15 -13.70 15.24
C ALA A 298 20.08 -12.54 14.87
N ARG A 299 19.71 -11.68 13.93
CA ARG A 299 20.54 -10.58 13.41
C ARG A 299 19.78 -9.25 13.45
N PRO A 300 20.46 -8.11 13.60
CA PRO A 300 19.84 -6.82 13.34
C PRO A 300 19.29 -6.74 11.91
N TYR A 301 18.16 -6.05 11.75
CA TYR A 301 17.66 -5.77 10.41
C TYR A 301 18.52 -4.71 9.74
N GLU A 302 19.10 -5.06 8.61
CA GLU A 302 19.90 -4.18 7.76
C GLU A 302 19.33 -4.21 6.34
N PRO A 303 18.58 -3.17 5.92
CA PRO A 303 18.02 -3.10 4.58
C PRO A 303 19.13 -2.94 3.54
N ASP A 304 18.95 -3.61 2.40
CA ASP A 304 19.79 -3.37 1.23
C ASP A 304 19.18 -2.22 0.41
N PRO A 305 19.88 -1.07 0.28
CA PRO A 305 19.35 0.09 -0.44
C PRO A 305 18.98 -0.20 -1.90
N HIS A 306 19.65 -1.17 -2.53
CA HIS A 306 19.37 -1.53 -3.95
C HIS A 306 18.11 -2.38 -4.11
N ARG A 307 17.54 -2.90 -3.02
CA ARG A 307 16.38 -3.79 -3.03
C ARG A 307 15.13 -3.19 -2.41
N THR A 308 15.24 -2.05 -1.72
CA THR A 308 14.13 -1.44 -0.98
C THR A 308 12.92 -1.10 -1.85
N HIS A 309 13.10 -1.00 -3.17
CA HIS A 309 12.03 -0.73 -4.13
C HIS A 309 11.57 -1.98 -4.90
N SER A 310 12.21 -3.14 -4.70
CA SER A 310 11.81 -4.36 -5.41
C SER A 310 10.63 -5.07 -4.71
N PRO A 311 9.64 -5.59 -5.47
CA PRO A 311 8.51 -6.30 -4.87
C PRO A 311 8.96 -7.57 -4.14
N GLY A 312 8.73 -7.62 -2.82
CA GLY A 312 8.93 -8.84 -2.03
C GLY A 312 7.97 -9.96 -2.43
N SER A 313 6.77 -9.57 -2.85
CA SER A 313 5.73 -10.47 -3.35
C SER A 313 6.16 -11.31 -4.56
N ALA A 314 7.08 -10.82 -5.41
CA ALA A 314 7.66 -11.61 -6.52
C ALA A 314 8.43 -12.87 -6.05
N TYR A 315 8.84 -12.88 -4.80
CA TYR A 315 9.54 -13.99 -4.13
C TYR A 315 8.67 -14.69 -3.07
N GLY A 316 7.41 -14.28 -2.94
CA GLY A 316 6.52 -14.80 -1.88
C GLY A 316 6.87 -14.28 -0.48
N ALA A 317 7.69 -13.22 -0.37
CA ALA A 317 8.02 -12.57 0.90
C ALA A 317 6.97 -11.50 1.22
N GLU A 318 5.77 -11.96 1.60
CA GLU A 318 4.60 -11.13 1.87
C GLU A 318 3.59 -11.92 2.73
N TRP A 319 2.62 -11.24 3.31
CA TRP A 319 1.41 -11.85 3.87
C TRP A 319 0.35 -11.92 2.77
N TYR A 320 -0.34 -13.04 2.69
CA TYR A 320 -1.30 -13.29 1.61
C TYR A 320 -2.71 -13.50 2.14
N GLY A 321 -3.71 -13.15 1.34
CA GLY A 321 -5.11 -13.42 1.59
C GLY A 321 -5.98 -12.92 0.45
N SER A 322 -7.21 -13.40 0.40
CA SER A 322 -8.20 -13.01 -0.60
C SER A 322 -9.05 -11.82 -0.11
N ALA A 323 -9.77 -11.17 -1.04
CA ALA A 323 -10.77 -10.15 -0.67
C ALA A 323 -11.86 -10.73 0.25
N GLU A 324 -12.18 -12.01 0.10
CA GLU A 324 -13.09 -12.72 1.00
C GLU A 324 -12.52 -12.85 2.41
N ASP A 325 -11.20 -13.10 2.54
CA ASP A 325 -10.54 -13.15 3.86
C ASP A 325 -10.54 -11.78 4.53
N ILE A 326 -10.30 -10.72 3.77
CA ILE A 326 -10.36 -9.35 4.25
C ILE A 326 -11.76 -9.04 4.79
N CYS A 327 -12.81 -9.44 4.05
CA CYS A 327 -14.17 -9.29 4.54
C CYS A 327 -14.39 -10.04 5.84
N ARG A 328 -13.99 -11.32 5.90
CA ARG A 328 -14.17 -12.17 7.09
C ARG A 328 -13.47 -11.62 8.32
N VAL A 329 -12.22 -11.17 8.20
CA VAL A 329 -11.51 -10.60 9.35
C VAL A 329 -12.15 -9.30 9.83
N HIS A 330 -12.55 -8.39 8.94
CA HIS A 330 -13.27 -7.17 9.32
C HIS A 330 -14.60 -7.47 10.01
N ALA A 331 -15.41 -8.36 9.43
CA ALA A 331 -16.68 -8.74 9.97
C ALA A 331 -16.54 -9.29 11.40
N ARG A 332 -15.64 -10.24 11.62
CA ARG A 332 -15.43 -10.87 12.92
C ARG A 332 -14.71 -9.97 13.94
N LEU A 333 -13.83 -9.10 13.46
CA LEU A 333 -13.12 -8.15 14.32
C LEU A 333 -14.08 -7.13 14.92
N GLN A 334 -15.01 -6.62 14.10
CA GLN A 334 -15.87 -5.49 14.48
C GLN A 334 -17.28 -5.90 14.93
N HIS A 335 -17.76 -7.10 14.54
CA HIS A 335 -19.01 -7.62 15.01
C HIS A 335 -18.92 -7.89 16.52
N ASN A 336 -19.92 -7.41 17.28
CA ASN A 336 -19.97 -7.56 18.74
C ASN A 336 -18.69 -7.11 19.48
N ALA A 337 -17.95 -6.14 18.94
CA ALA A 337 -16.84 -5.50 19.65
C ALA A 337 -17.38 -4.58 20.75
N VAL A 338 -17.85 -5.17 21.85
CA VAL A 338 -18.43 -4.51 23.02
C VAL A 338 -17.68 -4.89 24.30
N GLY A 339 -17.95 -4.21 25.40
CA GLY A 339 -17.28 -4.46 26.67
C GLY A 339 -15.77 -4.32 26.58
N ALA A 340 -15.00 -5.32 26.98
CA ALA A 340 -13.54 -5.31 26.90
C ALA A 340 -13.00 -5.15 25.47
N ALA A 341 -13.77 -5.53 24.45
CA ALA A 341 -13.40 -5.41 23.03
C ALA A 341 -13.83 -4.07 22.40
N ALA A 342 -14.58 -3.22 23.08
CA ALA A 342 -15.08 -1.94 22.55
C ALA A 342 -13.99 -1.05 21.93
N PRO A 343 -12.75 -0.94 22.48
CA PRO A 343 -11.68 -0.15 21.90
C PRO A 343 -11.31 -0.51 20.47
N VAL A 344 -11.59 -1.74 20.01
CA VAL A 344 -11.32 -2.16 18.64
C VAL A 344 -12.00 -1.26 17.61
N ARG A 345 -13.25 -0.89 17.84
CA ARG A 345 -14.00 -0.02 16.92
C ARG A 345 -13.43 1.39 16.86
N GLU A 346 -13.02 1.92 18.00
CA GLU A 346 -12.37 3.24 18.08
C GLU A 346 -11.01 3.22 17.36
N ILE A 347 -10.19 2.20 17.60
CA ILE A 347 -8.90 2.00 16.96
C ILE A 347 -9.03 1.93 15.42
N MET A 348 -10.01 1.15 14.94
CA MET A 348 -10.23 0.99 13.50
C MET A 348 -10.73 2.28 12.82
N SER A 349 -11.41 3.16 13.55
CA SER A 349 -12.01 4.39 13.00
C SER A 349 -11.17 5.66 13.21
N GLU A 350 -9.99 5.57 13.83
CA GLU A 350 -9.13 6.71 14.13
C GLU A 350 -8.73 7.49 12.88
N ILE A 351 -8.32 6.79 11.80
CA ILE A 351 -7.99 7.38 10.49
C ILE A 351 -8.62 6.51 9.39
N PRO A 352 -9.85 6.80 8.96
CA PRO A 352 -10.53 5.97 7.96
C PRO A 352 -9.97 6.14 6.54
N GLY A 353 -9.17 7.17 6.26
CA GLY A 353 -8.52 7.39 4.96
C GLY A 353 -9.47 7.71 3.81
N ILE A 354 -10.75 7.91 4.09
CA ILE A 354 -11.78 8.27 3.13
C ILE A 354 -12.73 9.28 3.78
N ASP A 355 -13.11 10.29 3.01
CA ASP A 355 -14.08 11.30 3.45
C ASP A 355 -15.45 10.96 2.87
N LEU A 356 -16.32 10.43 3.72
CA LEU A 356 -17.70 10.14 3.41
C LEU A 356 -18.63 10.95 4.32
N ASP A 357 -19.81 11.27 3.82
CA ASP A 357 -20.86 11.95 4.58
C ASP A 357 -21.23 11.13 5.85
N ARG A 358 -20.84 11.65 7.01
CA ARG A 358 -21.08 11.01 8.31
C ARG A 358 -22.55 10.89 8.69
N SER A 359 -23.42 11.66 8.04
CA SER A 359 -24.88 11.50 8.21
C SER A 359 -25.40 10.24 7.54
N GLN A 360 -24.73 9.77 6.48
CA GLN A 360 -25.06 8.54 5.76
C GLN A 360 -24.23 7.36 6.27
N TRP A 361 -22.98 7.61 6.70
CA TRP A 361 -22.01 6.61 7.16
C TRP A 361 -21.50 6.94 8.56
N PRO A 362 -22.31 6.74 9.62
CA PRO A 362 -21.96 7.13 10.99
C PRO A 362 -20.72 6.42 11.54
N TYR A 363 -20.34 5.27 10.97
CA TYR A 363 -19.12 4.56 11.35
C TYR A 363 -18.35 4.10 10.13
N ILE A 364 -17.02 4.34 10.15
CA ILE A 364 -16.08 3.84 9.16
C ILE A 364 -14.81 3.42 9.88
N GLY A 365 -14.50 2.14 9.86
CA GLY A 365 -13.22 1.59 10.29
C GLY A 365 -12.40 1.15 9.07
N ALA A 366 -11.10 1.36 9.08
CA ALA A 366 -10.27 1.13 7.91
C ALA A 366 -8.91 0.51 8.22
N LYS A 367 -8.33 -0.15 7.22
CA LYS A 367 -6.91 -0.46 7.18
C LYS A 367 -6.44 -0.42 5.73
N ALA A 368 -5.36 0.32 5.51
CA ALA A 368 -4.63 0.34 4.25
C ALA A 368 -3.28 -0.37 4.39
N GLY A 369 -2.71 -0.76 3.27
CA GLY A 369 -1.39 -1.35 3.19
C GLY A 369 -0.70 -1.03 1.87
N ASN A 370 0.60 -0.81 1.95
CA ASN A 370 1.47 -0.69 0.80
C ASN A 370 2.84 -1.27 1.12
N LEU A 371 3.38 -1.97 0.16
CA LEU A 371 4.77 -2.39 0.08
C LEU A 371 5.20 -2.24 -1.38
N PRO A 372 6.50 -2.31 -1.70
CA PRO A 372 6.94 -2.26 -3.10
C PRO A 372 6.17 -3.27 -3.96
N GLY A 373 5.44 -2.78 -4.96
CA GLY A 373 4.60 -3.59 -5.84
C GLY A 373 3.22 -3.98 -5.28
N ASP A 374 2.83 -3.54 -4.09
CA ASP A 374 1.57 -3.92 -3.46
C ASP A 374 0.83 -2.72 -2.89
N LEU A 375 -0.43 -2.57 -3.24
CA LEU A 375 -1.32 -1.53 -2.73
C LEU A 375 -2.68 -2.13 -2.36
N THR A 376 -3.10 -1.95 -1.11
CA THR A 376 -4.30 -2.58 -0.58
C THR A 376 -5.09 -1.63 0.30
N PHE A 377 -6.41 -1.69 0.21
CA PHE A 377 -7.31 -0.91 1.06
C PHE A 377 -8.50 -1.74 1.50
N SER A 378 -8.95 -1.49 2.73
CA SER A 378 -10.16 -2.12 3.26
C SER A 378 -10.90 -1.22 4.23
N TRP A 379 -12.22 -1.24 4.13
CA TRP A 379 -13.13 -0.49 5.00
C TRP A 379 -14.23 -1.40 5.52
N TYR A 380 -14.58 -1.21 6.77
CA TYR A 380 -15.82 -1.68 7.37
C TYR A 380 -16.65 -0.44 7.71
N ALA A 381 -17.76 -0.24 7.03
CA ALA A 381 -18.61 0.91 7.20
C ALA A 381 -20.00 0.48 7.65
N VAL A 382 -20.65 1.31 8.48
CA VAL A 382 -22.05 1.12 8.86
C VAL A 382 -22.83 2.30 8.32
N ASP A 383 -23.88 2.02 7.55
CA ASP A 383 -24.75 3.05 7.02
C ASP A 383 -25.79 3.54 8.05
N ARG A 384 -26.55 4.58 7.69
CA ARG A 384 -27.58 5.17 8.55
C ARG A 384 -28.73 4.23 8.93
N THR A 385 -28.88 3.11 8.21
CA THR A 385 -29.88 2.08 8.52
C THR A 385 -29.36 1.05 9.53
N GLY A 386 -28.06 1.12 9.86
CA GLY A 386 -27.37 0.15 10.69
C GLY A 386 -26.80 -1.04 9.92
N GLN A 387 -26.95 -1.08 8.57
CA GLN A 387 -26.36 -2.11 7.75
C GLN A 387 -24.85 -1.93 7.68
N ALA A 388 -24.12 -2.99 8.01
CA ALA A 388 -22.67 -3.01 7.89
C ALA A 388 -22.23 -3.49 6.51
N TRP A 389 -21.13 -2.90 6.03
CA TRP A 389 -20.52 -3.18 4.74
C TRP A 389 -19.03 -3.37 4.89
N VAL A 390 -18.46 -4.25 4.07
CA VAL A 390 -17.00 -4.32 3.87
C VAL A 390 -16.70 -4.08 2.40
N VAL A 391 -15.77 -3.16 2.17
CA VAL A 391 -15.22 -2.88 0.84
C VAL A 391 -13.71 -3.07 0.91
N SER A 392 -13.14 -3.80 -0.03
CA SER A 392 -11.70 -3.96 -0.13
C SER A 392 -11.26 -4.00 -1.59
N PHE A 393 -10.02 -3.59 -1.82
CA PHE A 393 -9.31 -3.89 -3.06
C PHE A 393 -7.82 -4.12 -2.81
N GLN A 394 -7.23 -4.94 -3.66
CA GLN A 394 -5.84 -5.33 -3.66
C GLN A 394 -5.30 -5.17 -5.07
N LEU A 395 -4.12 -4.56 -5.18
CA LEU A 395 -3.37 -4.39 -6.41
C LEU A 395 -1.97 -4.95 -6.19
N ASN A 396 -1.48 -5.77 -7.10
CA ASN A 396 -0.14 -6.34 -7.04
C ASN A 396 0.55 -6.23 -8.40
N TRP A 397 1.67 -5.53 -8.41
CA TRP A 397 2.60 -5.45 -9.53
C TRP A 397 3.84 -6.30 -9.19
N PRO A 398 3.94 -7.56 -9.67
CA PRO A 398 5.06 -8.44 -9.34
C PRO A 398 6.39 -7.99 -9.94
N ARG A 399 6.35 -7.01 -10.82
CA ARG A 399 7.50 -6.28 -11.35
C ARG A 399 7.27 -4.80 -11.15
N TYR A 400 8.18 -4.16 -10.44
CA TYR A 400 8.23 -2.71 -10.34
C TYR A 400 8.94 -2.18 -11.59
N HIS A 401 8.31 -1.27 -12.28
CA HIS A 401 8.88 -0.61 -13.45
C HIS A 401 9.56 0.67 -13.05
#